data_7477a1eb8368d70e08f2af891046a751
#
_entry.id   7477a1eb8368d70e08f2af891046a751
#
_cell.length_a   1.000
_cell.length_b   1.000
_cell.length_c   1.000
_cell.angle_alpha   90.00
_cell.angle_beta   90.00
_cell.angle_gamma   90.00
#
_symmetry.space_group_name_H-M   'P 1'
#
loop_
_entity.id
_entity.type
_entity.pdbx_description
1 polymer ?
#
loop_
_entity_poly.entity_id
_entity_poly.type
_entity_poly.pdbx_seq_one_letter_code
_entity_poly.pdbx_strand_id
1 'polypeptide(L)'
;EDNYIMAKRGGPGNWNLEQVNKTKLTTDEMQGYAQEIIEKTKLDKKSYVEISKRYTTVVQYKNLRIVIVKPPISNGWEITVVHPLTKLNLEDYKIPEDLAERIEHQARGIIICGETGSGKTTLAQAIAEWYVNDNRVVKTVESPRDLQLPSSVTQYSKNFAGEGEIHDILFLTRPDNVIFDEMRDNPDFKLYVDLRLGGSAVIGVLHSATPIDAIQRFIGRIDVGMIPS
;
A
#
# COMPACT_ATOMS: atom_id res chain seq x y z
N GLU A 1 6.21 -22.89 -17.47
CA GLU A 1 6.86 -24.15 -17.48
C GLU A 1 8.36 -24.14 -17.16
N ASP A 2 9.08 -23.04 -17.34
CA ASP A 2 10.46 -22.89 -16.94
C ASP A 2 10.57 -22.05 -15.66
N ASN A 3 10.54 -22.72 -14.52
CA ASN A 3 10.59 -22.06 -13.22
C ASN A 3 12.04 -21.80 -12.79
N TYR A 4 12.60 -20.69 -13.21
CA TYR A 4 13.87 -20.19 -12.68
C TYR A 4 13.64 -19.18 -11.57
N ILE A 5 14.60 -19.07 -10.66
CA ILE A 5 14.60 -17.98 -9.70
C ILE A 5 15.19 -16.75 -10.39
N MET A 6 14.37 -15.73 -10.54
CA MET A 6 14.74 -14.45 -11.14
C MET A 6 14.82 -13.39 -10.05
N ALA A 7 15.79 -12.52 -10.12
CA ALA A 7 15.90 -11.36 -9.24
C ALA A 7 15.90 -10.07 -10.05
N LYS A 8 15.04 -9.13 -9.68
CA LYS A 8 15.04 -7.78 -10.22
C LYS A 8 15.94 -6.92 -9.33
N ARG A 9 17.12 -6.52 -9.82
CA ARG A 9 18.12 -5.75 -9.09
C ARG A 9 18.30 -4.37 -9.70
N GLY A 10 18.58 -3.38 -8.85
CA GLY A 10 18.81 -2.00 -9.28
C GLY A 10 18.10 -0.99 -8.40
N GLY A 11 17.94 0.23 -8.90
CA GLY A 11 17.21 1.32 -8.27
C GLY A 11 16.15 1.90 -9.21
N PRO A 12 15.36 2.89 -8.72
CA PRO A 12 14.33 3.54 -9.52
C PRO A 12 14.86 3.99 -10.90
N GLY A 13 14.19 3.54 -11.97
CA GLY A 13 14.58 3.87 -13.35
C GLY A 13 15.71 3.03 -13.95
N ASN A 14 16.39 2.18 -13.17
CA ASN A 14 17.48 1.34 -13.68
C ASN A 14 17.42 -0.06 -13.04
N TRP A 15 16.52 -0.90 -13.56
CA TRP A 15 16.31 -2.26 -13.09
C TRP A 15 16.83 -3.28 -14.09
N ASN A 16 17.59 -4.26 -13.59
CA ASN A 16 18.02 -5.42 -14.37
C ASN A 16 17.35 -6.68 -13.81
N LEU A 17 16.85 -7.53 -14.71
CA LEU A 17 16.34 -8.84 -14.38
C LEU A 17 17.45 -9.88 -14.57
N GLU A 18 17.83 -10.56 -13.50
CA GLU A 18 18.91 -11.54 -13.49
C GLU A 18 18.39 -12.91 -13.07
N GLN A 19 18.88 -13.95 -13.73
CA GLN A 19 18.64 -15.32 -13.31
C GLN A 19 19.59 -15.67 -12.15
N VAL A 20 19.05 -16.10 -11.02
CA VAL A 20 19.82 -16.37 -9.80
C VAL A 20 20.30 -17.82 -9.75
N ASN A 21 19.50 -18.76 -10.23
CA ASN A 21 19.85 -20.18 -10.22
C ASN A 21 20.02 -20.73 -11.64
N LYS A 22 20.78 -21.85 -11.75
CA LYS A 22 21.00 -22.54 -13.03
C LYS A 22 20.03 -23.71 -13.24
N THR A 23 19.39 -24.19 -12.19
CA THR A 23 18.51 -25.36 -12.22
C THR A 23 17.05 -24.89 -12.22
N LYS A 24 16.24 -25.47 -13.09
CA LYS A 24 14.79 -25.23 -13.09
C LYS A 24 14.18 -25.84 -11.84
N LEU A 25 13.22 -25.13 -11.27
CA LEU A 25 12.40 -25.66 -10.18
C LEU A 25 11.27 -26.48 -10.75
N THR A 26 11.01 -27.62 -10.13
CA THR A 26 9.87 -28.48 -10.45
C THR A 26 8.59 -27.90 -9.85
N THR A 27 7.45 -28.36 -10.34
CA THR A 27 6.14 -28.02 -9.77
C THR A 27 6.02 -28.43 -8.31
N ASP A 28 6.56 -29.59 -7.94
CA ASP A 28 6.52 -30.12 -6.57
C ASP A 28 7.37 -29.26 -5.62
N GLU A 29 8.54 -28.80 -6.07
CA GLU A 29 9.37 -27.86 -5.29
C GLU A 29 8.66 -26.52 -5.11
N MET A 30 8.00 -25.99 -6.14
CA MET A 30 7.22 -24.75 -6.03
C MET A 30 6.06 -24.87 -5.06
N GLN A 31 5.36 -26.02 -5.06
CA GLN A 31 4.31 -26.30 -4.09
C GLN A 31 4.87 -26.42 -2.67
N GLY A 32 6.01 -27.09 -2.50
CA GLY A 32 6.70 -27.19 -1.22
C GLY A 32 7.08 -25.82 -0.65
N TYR A 33 7.68 -24.94 -1.46
CA TYR A 33 8.00 -23.57 -1.04
C TYR A 33 6.75 -22.76 -0.69
N ALA A 34 5.68 -22.87 -1.49
CA ALA A 34 4.43 -22.18 -1.19
C ALA A 34 3.85 -22.59 0.16
N GLN A 35 3.85 -23.90 0.45
CA GLN A 35 3.37 -24.42 1.73
C GLN A 35 4.25 -23.97 2.89
N GLU A 36 5.57 -24.07 2.75
CA GLU A 36 6.53 -23.64 3.77
C GLU A 36 6.37 -22.14 4.11
N ILE A 37 6.20 -21.29 3.10
CA ILE A 37 5.96 -19.85 3.28
C ILE A 37 4.68 -19.61 4.10
N ILE A 38 3.59 -20.28 3.75
CA ILE A 38 2.32 -20.13 4.46
C ILE A 38 2.42 -20.63 5.91
N GLU A 39 3.08 -21.75 6.14
CA GLU A 39 3.28 -22.31 7.48
C GLU A 39 4.15 -21.39 8.35
N LYS A 40 5.28 -20.93 7.84
CA LYS A 40 6.16 -19.98 8.53
C LYS A 40 5.43 -18.66 8.86
N THR A 41 4.57 -18.21 7.94
CA THR A 41 3.76 -17.01 8.18
C THR A 41 2.80 -17.18 9.34
N LYS A 42 2.15 -18.33 9.46
CA LYS A 42 1.23 -18.62 10.57
C LYS A 42 1.92 -18.76 11.93
N LEU A 43 3.20 -19.12 11.93
CA LEU A 43 3.99 -19.28 13.15
C LEU A 43 4.62 -17.96 13.64
N ASP A 44 4.76 -16.96 12.76
CA ASP A 44 5.37 -15.68 13.08
C ASP A 44 4.31 -14.67 13.53
N LYS A 45 4.46 -14.09 14.72
CA LYS A 45 3.47 -13.14 15.31
C LYS A 45 3.32 -11.81 14.55
N LYS A 46 4.31 -11.45 13.73
CA LYS A 46 4.32 -10.21 12.95
C LYS A 46 3.93 -10.43 11.50
N SER A 47 3.63 -11.67 11.14
CA SER A 47 3.31 -12.09 9.78
C SER A 47 1.87 -12.55 9.69
N TYR A 48 1.25 -12.38 8.54
CA TYR A 48 -0.16 -12.76 8.34
C TYR A 48 -0.45 -13.03 6.87
N VAL A 49 -1.53 -13.80 6.64
CA VAL A 49 -2.07 -14.03 5.31
C VAL A 49 -3.07 -12.91 5.01
N GLU A 50 -2.74 -12.05 4.07
CA GLU A 50 -3.55 -10.87 3.71
C GLU A 50 -4.69 -11.21 2.75
N ILE A 51 -4.43 -12.10 1.78
CA ILE A 51 -5.42 -12.58 0.83
C ILE A 51 -5.31 -14.09 0.74
N SER A 52 -6.43 -14.80 0.89
CA SER A 52 -6.51 -16.23 0.69
C SER A 52 -7.68 -16.55 -0.21
N LYS A 53 -7.41 -16.73 -1.50
CA LYS A 53 -8.36 -17.16 -2.52
C LYS A 53 -7.97 -18.53 -3.06
N ARG A 54 -8.89 -19.19 -3.80
CA ARG A 54 -8.68 -20.55 -4.32
C ARG A 54 -7.36 -20.73 -5.08
N TYR A 55 -6.93 -19.71 -5.83
CA TYR A 55 -5.75 -19.78 -6.71
C TYR A 55 -4.70 -18.72 -6.44
N THR A 56 -4.94 -17.84 -5.49
CA THR A 56 -4.02 -16.74 -5.13
C THR A 56 -3.94 -16.59 -3.63
N THR A 57 -2.72 -16.56 -3.12
CA THR A 57 -2.46 -16.25 -1.71
C THR A 57 -1.48 -15.09 -1.65
N VAL A 58 -1.79 -14.06 -0.87
CA VAL A 58 -0.87 -12.95 -0.58
C VAL A 58 -0.53 -13.01 0.89
N VAL A 59 0.74 -13.02 1.18
CA VAL A 59 1.30 -13.14 2.54
C VAL A 59 2.15 -11.94 2.83
N GLN A 60 1.98 -11.36 3.99
CA GLN A 60 2.96 -10.44 4.58
C GLN A 60 3.81 -11.24 5.57
N TYR A 61 5.04 -11.55 5.19
CA TYR A 61 6.01 -12.23 6.04
C TYR A 61 7.08 -11.24 6.48
N LYS A 62 6.98 -10.78 7.74
CA LYS A 62 7.81 -9.68 8.26
C LYS A 62 7.68 -8.43 7.36
N ASN A 63 8.77 -8.03 6.70
CA ASN A 63 8.82 -6.92 5.76
C ASN A 63 8.72 -7.37 4.28
N LEU A 64 8.43 -8.64 4.03
CA LEU A 64 8.29 -9.19 2.68
C LEU A 64 6.82 -9.37 2.31
N ARG A 65 6.41 -8.86 1.17
CA ARG A 65 5.13 -9.23 0.55
C ARG A 65 5.37 -10.37 -0.44
N ILE A 66 4.69 -11.48 -0.24
CA ILE A 66 4.83 -12.68 -1.07
C ILE A 66 3.49 -12.97 -1.71
N VAL A 67 3.48 -13.03 -3.04
CA VAL A 67 2.32 -13.39 -3.85
C VAL A 67 2.54 -14.77 -4.42
N ILE A 68 1.62 -15.67 -4.11
CA ILE A 68 1.63 -17.07 -4.60
C ILE A 68 0.41 -17.23 -5.51
N VAL A 69 0.65 -17.62 -6.75
CA VAL A 69 -0.39 -17.86 -7.76
C VAL A 69 -0.24 -19.27 -8.31
N LYS A 70 -1.37 -19.93 -8.54
CA LYS A 70 -1.41 -21.30 -9.09
C LYS A 70 -2.44 -21.44 -10.19
N PRO A 71 -2.30 -22.46 -11.06
CA PRO A 71 -3.28 -22.73 -12.09
C PRO A 71 -4.71 -22.90 -11.54
N PRO A 72 -5.77 -22.53 -12.29
CA PRO A 72 -5.75 -22.09 -13.70
C PRO A 72 -5.66 -20.56 -13.91
N ILE A 73 -5.45 -19.74 -12.88
CA ILE A 73 -5.29 -18.28 -13.06
C ILE A 73 -4.01 -17.98 -13.84
N SER A 74 -2.97 -18.74 -13.59
CA SER A 74 -1.68 -18.70 -14.29
C SER A 74 -1.46 -20.01 -15.06
N ASN A 75 -0.56 -19.99 -16.02
CA ASN A 75 -0.17 -21.20 -16.76
C ASN A 75 0.73 -22.15 -15.93
N GLY A 76 1.27 -21.70 -14.81
CA GLY A 76 2.09 -22.47 -13.87
C GLY A 76 2.06 -21.87 -12.48
N TRP A 77 2.78 -22.46 -11.54
CA TRP A 77 3.00 -21.88 -10.23
C TRP A 77 3.92 -20.67 -10.32
N GLU A 78 3.56 -19.61 -9.62
CA GLU A 78 4.36 -18.39 -9.49
C GLU A 78 4.48 -18.02 -8.02
N ILE A 79 5.68 -17.68 -7.59
CA ILE A 79 5.95 -17.11 -6.27
C ILE A 79 6.74 -15.82 -6.50
N THR A 80 6.12 -14.69 -6.25
CA THR A 80 6.75 -13.37 -6.36
C THR A 80 6.99 -12.81 -4.96
N VAL A 81 8.25 -12.46 -4.67
CA VAL A 81 8.66 -11.84 -3.40
C VAL A 81 9.02 -10.38 -3.65
N VAL A 82 8.33 -9.49 -2.97
CA VAL A 82 8.62 -8.06 -3.00
C VAL A 82 9.22 -7.66 -1.65
N HIS A 83 10.42 -7.11 -1.70
CA HIS A 83 11.12 -6.58 -0.54
C HIS A 83 11.23 -5.06 -0.68
N PRO A 84 10.57 -4.25 0.16
CA PRO A 84 10.78 -2.81 0.18
C PRO A 84 12.22 -2.55 0.66
N LEU A 85 13.04 -1.95 -0.21
CA LEU A 85 14.47 -1.75 0.06
C LEU A 85 14.76 -0.40 0.71
N THR A 86 13.88 0.58 0.56
CA THR A 86 14.18 1.96 0.91
C THR A 86 13.12 2.48 1.87
N LYS A 87 13.56 2.86 3.06
CA LYS A 87 12.79 3.69 3.98
C LYS A 87 13.38 5.09 3.89
N LEU A 88 12.57 6.06 3.49
CA LEU A 88 12.93 7.46 3.41
C LEU A 88 12.16 8.23 4.47
N ASN A 89 12.82 9.18 5.11
CA ASN A 89 12.18 10.19 5.95
C ASN A 89 11.73 11.37 5.09
N LEU A 90 10.85 12.21 5.62
CA LEU A 90 10.32 13.33 4.85
C LEU A 90 11.43 14.33 4.43
N GLU A 91 12.46 14.50 5.25
CA GLU A 91 13.61 15.37 4.98
C GLU A 91 14.42 14.91 3.76
N ASP A 92 14.46 13.62 3.49
CA ASP A 92 15.18 13.04 2.35
C ASP A 92 14.60 13.50 1.00
N TYR A 93 13.32 13.89 0.97
CA TYR A 93 12.64 14.36 -0.24
C TYR A 93 12.98 15.81 -0.63
N LYS A 94 13.66 16.57 0.22
CA LYS A 94 14.02 17.96 -0.02
C LYS A 94 12.82 18.80 -0.51
N ILE A 95 11.70 18.61 0.16
CA ILE A 95 10.44 19.31 -0.16
C ILE A 95 10.69 20.83 0.05
N PRO A 96 10.24 21.70 -0.89
CA PRO A 96 10.30 23.15 -0.69
C PRO A 96 9.63 23.58 0.61
N GLU A 97 10.19 24.56 1.28
CA GLU A 97 9.79 25.00 2.64
C GLU A 97 8.31 25.40 2.70
N ASP A 98 7.81 26.08 1.67
CA ASP A 98 6.40 26.50 1.55
C ASP A 98 5.44 25.30 1.41
N LEU A 99 5.88 24.23 0.74
CA LEU A 99 5.11 22.99 0.62
C LEU A 99 5.17 22.18 1.91
N ALA A 100 6.33 22.14 2.57
CA ALA A 100 6.48 21.47 3.87
C ALA A 100 5.55 22.12 4.91
N GLU A 101 5.54 23.44 5.01
CA GLU A 101 4.66 24.20 5.90
C GLU A 101 3.17 23.90 5.62
N ARG A 102 2.79 23.80 4.35
CA ARG A 102 1.41 23.42 3.96
C ARG A 102 1.06 22.02 4.41
N ILE A 103 1.93 21.05 4.18
CA ILE A 103 1.71 19.66 4.63
C ILE A 103 1.58 19.61 6.15
N GLU A 104 2.37 20.39 6.84
CA GLU A 104 2.46 20.39 8.29
C GLU A 104 1.23 21.02 8.96
N HIS A 105 0.83 22.20 8.50
CA HIS A 105 -0.12 23.03 9.21
C HIS A 105 -1.45 23.30 8.49
N GLN A 106 -1.49 23.20 7.18
CA GLN A 106 -2.63 23.68 6.39
C GLN A 106 -3.37 22.58 5.62
N ALA A 107 -2.63 21.62 5.08
CA ALA A 107 -3.21 20.63 4.19
C ALA A 107 -4.00 19.57 4.97
N ARG A 108 -5.31 19.63 4.87
CA ARG A 108 -6.20 18.60 5.39
C ARG A 108 -6.58 17.55 4.35
N GLY A 109 -6.28 17.78 3.08
CA GLY A 109 -6.47 16.83 1.98
C GLY A 109 -5.26 16.83 1.09
N ILE A 110 -4.56 15.70 0.98
CA ILE A 110 -3.38 15.52 0.14
C ILE A 110 -3.63 14.36 -0.82
N ILE A 111 -3.31 14.57 -2.08
CA ILE A 111 -3.32 13.51 -3.10
C ILE A 111 -1.90 13.31 -3.60
N ILE A 112 -1.39 12.11 -3.40
CA ILE A 112 -0.11 11.67 -3.95
C ILE A 112 -0.39 10.84 -5.19
N CYS A 113 0.06 11.30 -6.33
CA CYS A 113 -0.20 10.63 -7.60
C CYS A 113 1.07 10.42 -8.42
N GLY A 114 1.04 9.44 -9.30
CA GLY A 114 2.14 9.10 -10.19
C GLY A 114 2.05 7.66 -10.71
N GLU A 115 2.98 7.27 -11.56
CA GLU A 115 3.06 5.95 -12.15
C GLU A 115 3.45 4.86 -11.12
N THR A 116 3.26 3.59 -11.50
CA THR A 116 3.70 2.45 -10.67
C THR A 116 5.22 2.49 -10.47
N GLY A 117 5.65 2.33 -9.23
CA GLY A 117 7.08 2.36 -8.88
C GLY A 117 7.69 3.77 -8.76
N SER A 118 6.89 4.84 -8.81
CA SER A 118 7.36 6.23 -8.66
C SER A 118 7.63 6.66 -7.21
N GLY A 119 7.42 5.78 -6.22
CA GLY A 119 7.68 6.07 -4.81
C GLY A 119 6.51 6.70 -4.04
N LYS A 120 5.27 6.67 -4.57
CA LYS A 120 4.08 7.24 -3.90
C LYS A 120 3.85 6.69 -2.51
N THR A 121 3.82 5.37 -2.39
CA THR A 121 3.64 4.66 -1.10
C THR A 121 4.77 5.01 -0.13
N THR A 122 6.02 5.13 -0.62
CA THR A 122 7.17 5.52 0.20
C THR A 122 7.02 6.96 0.72
N LEU A 123 6.54 7.89 -0.11
CA LEU A 123 6.26 9.27 0.32
C LEU A 123 5.09 9.32 1.31
N ALA A 124 4.00 8.59 1.05
CA ALA A 124 2.87 8.51 1.97
C ALA A 124 3.30 7.96 3.34
N GLN A 125 4.17 6.95 3.34
CA GLN A 125 4.76 6.41 4.57
C GLN A 125 5.62 7.43 5.30
N ALA A 126 6.47 8.18 4.61
CA ALA A 126 7.31 9.23 5.22
C ALA A 126 6.46 10.32 5.88
N ILE A 127 5.38 10.76 5.22
CA ILE A 127 4.44 11.73 5.80
C ILE A 127 3.69 11.13 7.00
N ALA A 128 3.28 9.86 6.91
CA ALA A 128 2.62 9.17 8.02
C ALA A 128 3.51 9.11 9.27
N GLU A 129 4.78 8.74 9.11
CA GLU A 129 5.76 8.70 10.19
C GLU A 129 6.03 10.08 10.78
N TRP A 130 6.08 11.09 9.92
CA TRP A 130 6.23 12.46 10.38
C TRP A 130 5.04 12.89 11.26
N TYR A 131 3.79 12.59 10.88
CA TYR A 131 2.60 12.85 11.71
C TYR A 131 2.63 12.08 13.03
N VAL A 132 3.11 10.83 13.03
CA VAL A 132 3.29 10.06 14.26
C VAL A 132 4.29 10.72 15.20
N ASN A 133 5.41 11.21 14.66
CA ASN A 133 6.43 11.92 15.45
C ASN A 133 5.92 13.26 16.01
N ASP A 134 4.92 13.86 15.35
CA ASP A 134 4.20 15.05 15.84
C ASP A 134 3.05 14.69 16.82
N ASN A 135 3.06 13.48 17.37
CA ASN A 135 2.08 12.98 18.33
C ASN A 135 0.62 12.93 17.83
N ARG A 136 0.38 12.83 16.52
CA ARG A 136 -0.94 12.70 15.94
C ARG A 136 -1.40 11.24 15.91
N VAL A 137 -2.70 11.03 16.04
CA VAL A 137 -3.32 9.72 15.87
C VAL A 137 -3.46 9.42 14.39
N VAL A 138 -2.59 8.53 13.88
CA VAL A 138 -2.53 8.15 12.47
C VAL A 138 -3.12 6.77 12.27
N LYS A 139 -3.93 6.61 11.23
CA LYS A 139 -4.47 5.33 10.78
C LYS A 139 -4.32 5.17 9.28
N THR A 140 -4.27 3.92 8.81
CA THR A 140 -4.17 3.64 7.37
C THR A 140 -5.30 2.75 6.89
N VAL A 141 -5.62 2.85 5.60
CA VAL A 141 -6.57 1.99 4.89
C VAL A 141 -5.84 1.44 3.65
N GLU A 142 -5.61 0.15 3.64
CA GLU A 142 -4.71 -0.50 2.68
C GLU A 142 -5.34 -1.75 2.04
N SER A 143 -4.84 -2.12 0.88
CA SER A 143 -5.19 -3.38 0.19
C SER A 143 -4.12 -3.80 -0.82
N PRO A 144 -3.15 -4.65 -0.43
CA PRO A 144 -2.87 -5.23 0.89
C PRO A 144 -2.18 -4.24 1.84
N ARG A 145 -2.09 -4.58 3.14
CA ARG A 145 -1.29 -3.81 4.10
C ARG A 145 0.18 -4.07 3.85
N ASP A 146 0.92 -3.05 3.44
CA ASP A 146 2.36 -3.15 3.17
C ASP A 146 3.16 -1.90 3.60
N LEU A 147 2.50 -0.89 4.13
CA LEU A 147 3.18 0.24 4.78
C LEU A 147 3.95 -0.22 6.01
N GLN A 148 5.23 0.16 6.09
CA GLN A 148 6.09 -0.17 7.23
C GLN A 148 6.08 0.95 8.26
N LEU A 149 5.05 0.97 9.09
CA LEU A 149 4.80 2.02 10.06
C LEU A 149 5.08 1.55 11.50
N PRO A 150 5.31 2.48 12.43
CA PRO A 150 5.42 2.17 13.86
C PRO A 150 4.17 1.45 14.39
N SER A 151 4.33 0.65 15.44
CA SER A 151 3.23 -0.10 16.06
C SER A 151 2.13 0.77 16.69
N SER A 152 2.37 2.06 16.83
CA SER A 152 1.37 3.05 17.25
C SER A 152 0.33 3.35 16.18
N VAL A 153 0.61 3.04 14.90
CA VAL A 153 -0.33 3.22 13.79
C VAL A 153 -1.21 1.98 13.65
N THR A 154 -2.52 2.18 13.63
CA THR A 154 -3.46 1.10 13.30
C THR A 154 -3.64 1.04 11.79
N GLN A 155 -3.30 -0.11 11.20
CA GLN A 155 -3.41 -0.37 9.77
C GLN A 155 -4.65 -1.23 9.50
N TYR A 156 -5.62 -0.69 8.77
CA TYR A 156 -6.85 -1.41 8.38
C TYR A 156 -6.68 -2.02 7.00
N SER A 157 -7.03 -3.30 6.88
CA SER A 157 -7.07 -3.99 5.59
C SER A 157 -8.49 -3.99 5.02
N LYS A 158 -8.64 -3.47 3.81
CA LYS A 158 -9.89 -3.57 3.04
C LYS A 158 -10.25 -5.02 2.67
N ASN A 159 -9.28 -5.92 2.69
CA ASN A 159 -9.50 -7.33 2.32
C ASN A 159 -10.28 -8.12 3.38
N PHE A 160 -10.30 -7.66 4.62
CA PHE A 160 -10.96 -8.32 5.75
C PHE A 160 -12.20 -7.58 6.26
N ALA A 161 -12.36 -6.32 5.87
CA ALA A 161 -13.48 -5.52 6.31
C ALA A 161 -14.72 -5.78 5.46
N GLY A 162 -15.89 -5.77 6.10
CA GLY A 162 -17.18 -5.70 5.44
C GLY A 162 -17.46 -4.33 4.82
N GLU A 163 -18.50 -4.24 4.01
CA GLU A 163 -18.94 -2.99 3.40
C GLU A 163 -19.32 -1.98 4.50
N GLY A 164 -18.72 -0.80 4.46
CA GLY A 164 -18.94 0.27 5.45
C GLY A 164 -18.23 0.12 6.79
N GLU A 165 -17.70 -1.07 7.12
CA GLU A 165 -17.10 -1.32 8.44
C GLU A 165 -15.91 -0.39 8.74
N ILE A 166 -15.00 -0.17 7.77
CA ILE A 166 -13.87 0.76 7.94
C ILE A 166 -14.36 2.20 8.12
N HIS A 167 -15.41 2.59 7.38
CA HIS A 167 -16.04 3.89 7.52
C HIS A 167 -16.49 4.11 8.99
N ASP A 168 -17.28 3.19 9.53
CA ASP A 168 -17.81 3.31 10.89
C ASP A 168 -16.70 3.33 11.94
N ILE A 169 -15.68 2.47 11.79
CA ILE A 169 -14.54 2.44 12.70
C ILE A 169 -13.79 3.78 12.69
N LEU A 170 -13.54 4.35 11.53
CA LEU A 170 -12.79 5.61 11.41
C LEU A 170 -13.57 6.78 12.01
N PHE A 171 -14.89 6.86 11.77
CA PHE A 171 -15.73 7.90 12.37
C PHE A 171 -15.87 7.77 13.89
N LEU A 172 -15.95 6.54 14.42
CA LEU A 172 -16.01 6.30 15.86
C LEU A 172 -14.68 6.57 16.56
N THR A 173 -13.55 6.29 15.90
CA THR A 173 -12.21 6.42 16.51
C THR A 173 -11.57 7.78 16.30
N ARG A 174 -12.11 8.62 15.41
CA ARG A 174 -11.72 10.02 15.15
C ARG A 174 -10.21 10.24 15.08
N PRO A 175 -9.50 9.62 14.13
CA PRO A 175 -8.08 9.87 13.97
C PRO A 175 -7.81 11.29 13.47
N ASP A 176 -6.64 11.85 13.81
CA ASP A 176 -6.19 13.12 13.27
C ASP A 176 -5.88 13.00 11.77
N ASN A 177 -5.22 11.91 11.39
CA ASN A 177 -4.80 11.67 10.02
C ASN A 177 -5.19 10.26 9.55
N VAL A 178 -5.69 10.15 8.32
CA VAL A 178 -5.96 8.88 7.64
C VAL A 178 -5.20 8.81 6.32
N ILE A 179 -4.46 7.72 6.09
CA ILE A 179 -3.74 7.49 4.86
C ILE A 179 -4.38 6.34 4.09
N PHE A 180 -4.82 6.59 2.87
CA PHE A 180 -5.25 5.57 1.93
C PHE A 180 -4.07 5.19 1.05
N ASP A 181 -3.52 3.99 1.22
CA ASP A 181 -2.57 3.44 0.27
C ASP A 181 -3.34 2.79 -0.87
N GLU A 182 -3.38 3.50 -1.97
CA GLU A 182 -4.08 3.17 -3.20
C GLU A 182 -5.62 3.24 -3.13
N MET A 183 -6.14 4.39 -3.56
CA MET A 183 -7.57 4.59 -3.82
C MET A 183 -7.92 4.07 -5.22
N ARG A 184 -8.77 3.06 -5.30
CA ARG A 184 -9.15 2.40 -6.57
C ARG A 184 -10.62 2.63 -6.93
N ASP A 185 -11.50 2.41 -5.97
CA ASP A 185 -12.93 2.26 -6.17
C ASP A 185 -13.71 3.45 -5.63
N ASN A 186 -14.95 3.66 -6.11
CA ASN A 186 -15.80 4.75 -5.65
C ASN A 186 -15.98 4.82 -4.12
N PRO A 187 -16.11 3.71 -3.38
CA PRO A 187 -16.14 3.74 -1.92
C PRO A 187 -14.91 4.41 -1.29
N ASP A 188 -13.71 4.20 -1.85
CA ASP A 188 -12.49 4.82 -1.33
C ASP A 188 -12.55 6.35 -1.44
N PHE A 189 -13.00 6.87 -2.60
CA PHE A 189 -13.13 8.31 -2.82
C PHE A 189 -14.20 8.92 -1.94
N LYS A 190 -15.32 8.23 -1.77
CA LYS A 190 -16.39 8.67 -0.88
C LYS A 190 -15.89 8.76 0.56
N LEU A 191 -15.26 7.70 1.05
CA LEU A 191 -14.73 7.66 2.41
C LEU A 191 -13.66 8.75 2.64
N TYR A 192 -12.79 9.00 1.64
CA TYR A 192 -11.82 10.09 1.68
C TYR A 192 -12.51 11.45 1.91
N VAL A 193 -13.57 11.74 1.15
CA VAL A 193 -14.32 13.00 1.26
C VAL A 193 -15.08 13.08 2.57
N ASP A 194 -15.77 12.02 2.98
CA ASP A 194 -16.54 11.97 4.21
C ASP A 194 -15.65 12.24 5.43
N LEU A 195 -14.45 11.65 5.49
CA LEU A 195 -13.47 11.90 6.55
C LEU A 195 -12.96 13.34 6.55
N ARG A 196 -12.72 13.90 5.35
CA ARG A 196 -12.32 15.30 5.20
C ARG A 196 -13.41 16.25 5.74
N LEU A 197 -14.66 16.01 5.36
CA LEU A 197 -15.81 16.79 5.86
C LEU A 197 -16.01 16.57 7.36
N GLY A 198 -15.68 15.39 7.88
CA GLY A 198 -15.68 15.05 9.30
C GLY A 198 -14.55 15.67 10.12
N GLY A 199 -13.59 16.36 9.47
CA GLY A 199 -12.53 17.11 10.14
C GLY A 199 -11.17 16.40 10.23
N SER A 200 -11.04 15.14 9.79
CA SER A 200 -9.76 14.45 9.72
C SER A 200 -8.91 14.98 8.56
N ALA A 201 -7.59 15.02 8.72
CA ALA A 201 -6.68 15.22 7.60
C ALA A 201 -6.49 13.89 6.87
N VAL A 202 -6.60 13.91 5.54
CA VAL A 202 -6.59 12.68 4.74
C VAL A 202 -5.56 12.74 3.63
N ILE A 203 -4.78 11.67 3.48
CA ILE A 203 -3.87 11.46 2.36
C ILE A 203 -4.39 10.32 1.51
N GLY A 204 -4.52 10.56 0.20
CA GLY A 204 -4.90 9.54 -0.77
C GLY A 204 -3.79 9.28 -1.77
N VAL A 205 -3.44 8.01 -1.97
CA VAL A 205 -2.49 7.61 -3.02
C VAL A 205 -3.25 7.14 -4.24
N LEU A 206 -2.88 7.68 -5.40
CA LEU A 206 -3.51 7.37 -6.69
C LEU A 206 -2.47 6.97 -7.75
N HIS A 207 -2.81 5.98 -8.54
CA HIS A 207 -2.10 5.71 -9.78
C HIS A 207 -2.63 6.63 -10.89
N SER A 208 -1.79 7.52 -11.40
CA SER A 208 -2.09 8.38 -12.56
C SER A 208 -0.80 8.74 -13.28
N ALA A 209 -0.89 8.99 -14.57
CA ALA A 209 0.25 9.45 -15.36
C ALA A 209 0.59 10.92 -15.06
N THR A 210 -0.42 11.73 -14.84
CA THR A 210 -0.25 13.17 -14.58
C THR A 210 -1.08 13.64 -13.38
N PRO A 211 -0.75 14.78 -12.76
CA PRO A 211 -1.55 15.36 -11.69
C PRO A 211 -2.98 15.69 -12.12
N ILE A 212 -3.17 16.10 -13.38
CA ILE A 212 -4.51 16.43 -13.91
C ILE A 212 -5.40 15.20 -13.99
N ASP A 213 -4.84 14.01 -14.31
CA ASP A 213 -5.59 12.76 -14.33
C ASP A 213 -6.10 12.39 -12.92
N ALA A 214 -5.32 12.69 -11.89
CA ALA A 214 -5.74 12.49 -10.50
C ALA A 214 -6.93 13.38 -10.15
N ILE A 215 -6.90 14.66 -10.54
CA ILE A 215 -8.02 15.60 -10.36
C ILE A 215 -9.26 15.11 -11.12
N GLN A 216 -9.12 14.69 -12.38
CA GLN A 216 -10.22 14.16 -13.18
C GLN A 216 -10.84 12.91 -12.57
N ARG A 217 -10.03 12.03 -11.97
CA ARG A 217 -10.52 10.86 -11.24
C ARG A 217 -11.38 11.22 -10.03
N PHE A 218 -11.04 12.29 -9.34
CA PHE A 218 -11.85 12.81 -8.24
C PHE A 218 -13.17 13.39 -8.76
N ILE A 219 -13.11 14.32 -9.70
CA ILE A 219 -14.30 14.98 -10.29
C ILE A 219 -15.26 13.94 -10.92
N GLY A 220 -14.73 12.90 -11.53
CA GLY A 220 -15.54 11.84 -12.14
C GLY A 220 -16.21 10.87 -11.14
N ARG A 221 -15.87 10.94 -9.85
CA ARG A 221 -16.37 10.01 -8.82
C ARG A 221 -17.07 10.68 -7.65
N ILE A 222 -16.87 11.97 -7.46
CA ILE A 222 -17.38 12.74 -6.33
C ILE A 222 -18.02 14.01 -6.89
N ASP A 223 -19.11 14.41 -6.29
CA ASP A 223 -19.70 15.73 -6.59
C ASP A 223 -18.68 16.83 -6.24
N VAL A 224 -18.43 17.73 -7.20
CA VAL A 224 -17.46 18.82 -7.02
C VAL A 224 -17.80 19.69 -5.79
N GLY A 225 -19.09 19.83 -5.48
CA GLY A 225 -19.55 20.54 -4.28
C GLY A 225 -19.17 19.87 -2.95
N MET A 226 -18.78 18.61 -2.98
CA MET A 226 -18.30 17.87 -1.80
C MET A 226 -16.78 17.96 -1.61
N ILE A 227 -16.03 18.51 -2.56
CA ILE A 227 -14.60 18.71 -2.42
C ILE A 227 -14.37 19.94 -1.55
N PRO A 228 -13.85 19.80 -0.32
CA PRO A 228 -13.60 20.93 0.56
C PRO A 228 -12.55 21.87 -0.04
N SER A 229 -12.81 23.14 0.03
CA SER A 229 -11.87 24.23 -0.36
C SER A 229 -10.69 24.30 0.62
#